data_38da9e59bf60ac5198137f3a300eccd1
#
_entry.id   38da9e59bf60ac5198137f3a300eccd1
#
_cell.length_a   1.000
_cell.length_b   1.000
_cell.length_c   1.000
_cell.angle_alpha   90.00
_cell.angle_beta   90.00
_cell.angle_gamma   90.00
#
_symmetry.space_group_name_H-M   'P 1'
#
loop_
_entity.id
_entity.type
_entity.pdbx_description
1 polymer ?
#
loop_
_entity_poly.entity_id
_entity_poly.type
_entity_poly.pdbx_seq_one_letter_code
_entity_poly.pdbx_strand_id
1 'polypeptide(L)'
;MNNYLAYKTNRAYVFSDFVWKREYYPWPMEKAIEWPPRTPLPALISGPTAGDPWPANDPAPRSISEEWFEVVCPRERRKIINTREYKPSLRDAGGKEVFETWRKALDGLELCIEIESATREEDSYPQVFDLWMWGSGKLIEIWDEFKESPVSQSLGASRIVEKALDINKHVFHANPDEVGVVDPYNRMLAIHLRRGDFREACKMLSDWNSTYYSWNLFEFLPDKFTPPSGGTMGKNTPENEAQYMEHCLPSDDDILRKISDSRRDYLIAAQKDGREETVDVLYILTNDDSEWLTEVKMIMKNNGWRVITTSRDLELNMEAKDVSMAVDMEIARKAAVFIGNGVSAKISRWQLSFHLSSVVVIPYEQYPASTARRRADTHEQSLLLSQSSTPSKTPLHLAFQSRCQGCAPHSDPRRDHKILYY
;
A
#
# COMPACT_ATOMS: atom_id res chain seq x y z
N MET A 1 4.43 -11.04 -2.43
CA MET A 1 4.54 -11.91 -3.63
C MET A 1 5.94 -12.50 -3.77
N ASN A 2 7.03 -11.71 -3.74
CA ASN A 2 8.40 -12.25 -3.91
C ASN A 2 8.74 -13.33 -2.86
N ASN A 3 8.40 -13.10 -1.58
CA ASN A 3 8.58 -14.15 -0.56
C ASN A 3 7.68 -15.38 -0.83
N TYR A 4 6.48 -15.19 -1.37
CA TYR A 4 5.63 -16.31 -1.76
C TYR A 4 6.22 -17.12 -2.91
N LEU A 5 6.85 -16.46 -3.88
CA LEU A 5 7.59 -17.13 -4.94
C LEU A 5 8.78 -17.91 -4.39
N ALA A 6 9.56 -17.32 -3.47
CA ALA A 6 10.67 -17.99 -2.79
C ALA A 6 10.17 -19.23 -2.01
N TYR A 7 9.10 -19.10 -1.25
CA TYR A 7 8.47 -20.20 -0.52
C TYR A 7 8.06 -21.35 -1.46
N LYS A 8 7.36 -21.04 -2.58
CA LYS A 8 6.90 -22.03 -3.57
C LYS A 8 8.04 -22.70 -4.35
N THR A 9 9.24 -22.14 -4.32
CA THR A 9 10.46 -22.69 -4.94
C THR A 9 11.44 -23.26 -3.91
N ASN A 10 11.03 -23.38 -2.64
CA ASN A 10 11.83 -23.84 -1.51
C ASN A 10 13.16 -23.08 -1.39
N ARG A 11 13.10 -21.76 -1.47
CA ARG A 11 14.22 -20.82 -1.39
C ARG A 11 14.05 -19.84 -0.24
N ALA A 12 15.16 -19.39 0.32
CA ALA A 12 15.16 -18.24 1.22
C ALA A 12 14.86 -16.96 0.42
N TYR A 13 13.89 -16.18 0.89
CA TYR A 13 13.66 -14.84 0.36
C TYR A 13 14.72 -13.89 0.90
N VAL A 14 15.26 -13.05 0.05
CA VAL A 14 16.17 -11.98 0.46
C VAL A 14 15.40 -10.67 0.55
N PHE A 15 15.35 -10.11 1.76
CA PHE A 15 14.64 -8.85 2.00
C PHE A 15 15.62 -7.68 2.14
N SER A 16 15.17 -6.52 1.67
CA SER A 16 15.87 -5.25 1.83
C SER A 16 15.18 -4.37 2.87
N ASP A 17 15.92 -3.48 3.46
CA ASP A 17 15.41 -2.46 4.36
C ASP A 17 14.49 -1.48 3.64
N PHE A 18 13.58 -0.86 4.40
CA PHE A 18 12.75 0.21 3.88
C PHE A 18 13.59 1.47 3.69
N VAL A 19 13.62 1.96 2.45
CA VAL A 19 14.36 3.16 2.07
C VAL A 19 13.43 4.37 2.09
N TRP A 20 13.76 5.36 2.91
CA TRP A 20 12.98 6.58 3.03
C TRP A 20 13.21 7.52 1.85
N LYS A 21 12.13 8.12 1.39
CA LYS A 21 12.22 9.34 0.60
C LYS A 21 12.48 10.53 1.53
N ARG A 22 13.22 11.52 1.00
CA ARG A 22 13.57 12.72 1.74
C ARG A 22 12.35 13.43 2.36
N GLU A 23 11.29 13.55 1.59
CA GLU A 23 10.07 14.28 1.97
C GLU A 23 9.30 13.62 3.12
N TYR A 24 9.48 12.32 3.31
CA TYR A 24 8.75 11.52 4.30
C TYR A 24 9.62 11.02 5.45
N TYR A 25 10.91 11.32 5.42
CA TYR A 25 11.81 10.94 6.51
C TYR A 25 11.43 11.71 7.78
N PRO A 26 11.15 11.03 8.92
CA PRO A 26 10.56 11.67 10.09
C PRO A 26 11.53 12.52 10.91
N TRP A 27 12.81 12.55 10.52
CA TRP A 27 13.86 13.25 11.23
C TRP A 27 14.52 14.34 10.40
N PRO A 28 15.15 15.34 11.06
CA PRO A 28 16.04 16.26 10.36
C PRO A 28 17.13 15.51 9.60
N MET A 29 17.42 15.97 8.40
CA MET A 29 18.35 15.29 7.47
C MET A 29 19.77 15.13 8.04
N GLU A 30 20.18 16.03 8.93
CA GLU A 30 21.46 16.01 9.62
C GLU A 30 21.60 14.82 10.58
N LYS A 31 20.48 14.19 10.94
CA LYS A 31 20.46 12.98 11.78
C LYS A 31 20.53 11.68 10.99
N ALA A 32 20.44 11.73 9.68
CA ALA A 32 20.61 10.54 8.85
C ALA A 32 22.09 10.09 8.89
N ILE A 33 22.33 8.87 9.36
CA ILE A 33 23.67 8.26 9.42
C ILE A 33 24.17 7.94 8.01
N GLU A 34 23.25 7.54 7.14
CA GLU A 34 23.52 7.25 5.73
C GLU A 34 22.44 7.86 4.82
N TRP A 35 22.77 8.00 3.56
CA TRP A 35 21.84 8.50 2.56
C TRP A 35 21.68 7.51 1.40
N PRO A 36 20.42 7.15 1.01
CA PRO A 36 19.13 7.47 1.67
C PRO A 36 18.98 6.74 3.01
N PRO A 37 18.27 7.35 4.00
CA PRO A 37 18.05 6.73 5.29
C PRO A 37 17.18 5.49 5.16
N ARG A 38 17.39 4.52 6.06
CA ARG A 38 16.74 3.21 6.02
C ARG A 38 16.15 2.85 7.37
N THR A 39 15.08 2.07 7.32
CA THR A 39 14.52 1.39 8.49
C THR A 39 14.56 -0.12 8.22
N PRO A 40 15.16 -0.92 9.10
CA PRO A 40 15.18 -2.37 8.95
C PRO A 40 13.80 -2.97 8.78
N LEU A 41 13.62 -3.86 7.82
CA LEU A 41 12.32 -4.49 7.59
C LEU A 41 11.76 -5.17 8.85
N PRO A 42 12.58 -5.87 9.69
CA PRO A 42 12.11 -6.44 10.96
C PRO A 42 11.65 -5.42 12.01
N ALA A 43 11.97 -4.14 11.84
CA ALA A 43 11.43 -3.08 12.68
C ALA A 43 9.99 -2.69 12.29
N LEU A 44 9.59 -2.93 11.04
CA LEU A 44 8.27 -2.61 10.50
C LEU A 44 7.30 -3.79 10.65
N ILE A 45 7.74 -4.98 10.30
CA ILE A 45 6.92 -6.20 10.25
C ILE A 45 7.59 -7.35 10.99
N SER A 46 6.78 -8.35 11.36
CA SER A 46 7.23 -9.65 11.84
C SER A 46 6.83 -10.76 10.86
N GLY A 47 7.27 -11.96 11.14
CA GLY A 47 7.00 -13.16 10.37
C GLY A 47 8.10 -13.51 9.37
N PRO A 48 7.94 -14.62 8.63
CA PRO A 48 8.99 -15.19 7.79
C PRO A 48 9.49 -14.22 6.68
N THR A 49 8.68 -13.26 6.25
CA THR A 49 9.11 -12.24 5.28
C THR A 49 10.23 -11.35 5.83
N ALA A 50 10.27 -11.14 7.14
CA ALA A 50 11.29 -10.34 7.83
C ALA A 50 12.36 -11.19 8.54
N GLY A 51 12.44 -12.49 8.19
CA GLY A 51 13.45 -13.39 8.71
C GLY A 51 13.06 -14.12 10.01
N ASP A 52 11.83 -14.02 10.49
CA ASP A 52 11.35 -14.86 11.59
C ASP A 52 11.26 -16.34 11.17
N PRO A 53 11.23 -17.29 12.11
CA PRO A 53 11.00 -18.69 11.80
C PRO A 53 9.66 -18.92 11.11
N TRP A 54 9.61 -19.90 10.23
CA TRP A 54 8.36 -20.44 9.72
C TRP A 54 7.57 -21.13 10.85
N PRO A 55 6.27 -21.41 10.67
CA PRO A 55 5.49 -22.20 11.60
C PRO A 55 6.17 -23.53 11.94
N ALA A 56 5.87 -24.08 13.10
CA ALA A 56 6.46 -25.35 13.54
C ALA A 56 6.27 -26.46 12.49
N ASN A 57 7.36 -27.17 12.20
CA ASN A 57 7.44 -28.23 11.18
C ASN A 57 7.37 -27.78 9.71
N ASP A 58 7.40 -26.52 9.40
CA ASP A 58 7.58 -26.05 8.03
C ASP A 58 9.09 -26.03 7.69
N PRO A 59 9.54 -26.82 6.71
CA PRO A 59 10.96 -26.94 6.37
C PRO A 59 11.48 -25.80 5.48
N ALA A 60 10.65 -24.84 5.12
CA ALA A 60 11.04 -23.78 4.20
C ALA A 60 12.25 -22.98 4.72
N PRO A 61 13.21 -22.60 3.87
CA PRO A 61 14.37 -21.82 4.26
C PRO A 61 13.97 -20.45 4.82
N ARG A 62 14.64 -20.00 5.90
CA ARG A 62 14.39 -18.67 6.47
C ARG A 62 14.84 -17.57 5.52
N SER A 63 14.03 -16.51 5.43
CA SER A 63 14.42 -15.29 4.72
C SER A 63 15.63 -14.64 5.40
N ILE A 64 16.49 -14.01 4.61
CA ILE A 64 17.73 -13.36 5.06
C ILE A 64 17.75 -11.90 4.56
N SER A 65 18.54 -11.07 5.22
CA SER A 65 18.76 -9.70 4.75
C SER A 65 19.67 -9.65 3.51
N GLU A 66 19.58 -8.56 2.76
CA GLU A 66 20.42 -8.29 1.59
C GLU A 66 21.91 -8.30 1.98
N GLU A 67 22.26 -7.73 3.14
CA GLU A 67 23.63 -7.69 3.62
C GLU A 67 24.17 -9.12 3.91
N TRP A 68 23.33 -9.98 4.47
CA TRP A 68 23.73 -11.37 4.71
C TRP A 68 23.84 -12.16 3.39
N PHE A 69 22.95 -11.88 2.44
CA PHE A 69 23.02 -12.48 1.10
C PHE A 69 24.33 -12.12 0.39
N GLU A 70 24.83 -10.89 0.49
CA GLU A 70 26.12 -10.48 -0.07
C GLU A 70 27.29 -11.31 0.49
N VAL A 71 27.20 -11.74 1.76
CA VAL A 71 28.22 -12.58 2.42
C VAL A 71 28.16 -14.02 1.94
N VAL A 72 26.97 -14.64 1.90
CA VAL A 72 26.82 -16.06 1.57
C VAL A 72 26.78 -16.35 0.08
N CYS A 73 26.37 -15.36 -0.71
CA CYS A 73 26.26 -15.40 -2.17
C CYS A 73 27.02 -14.24 -2.81
N PRO A 74 28.35 -14.21 -2.76
CA PRO A 74 29.12 -13.19 -3.46
C PRO A 74 28.81 -13.23 -4.97
N ARG A 75 28.96 -12.09 -5.65
CA ARG A 75 28.47 -11.88 -7.01
C ARG A 75 28.95 -12.94 -8.01
N GLU A 76 30.16 -13.42 -7.83
CA GLU A 76 30.81 -14.43 -8.69
C GLU A 76 30.12 -15.80 -8.61
N ARG A 77 29.36 -16.03 -7.53
CA ARG A 77 28.62 -17.30 -7.30
C ARG A 77 27.16 -17.21 -7.70
N ARG A 78 26.67 -16.05 -8.14
CA ARG A 78 25.27 -15.85 -8.45
C ARG A 78 24.96 -16.28 -9.88
N LYS A 79 23.88 -17.01 -10.02
CA LYS A 79 23.20 -17.14 -11.32
C LYS A 79 22.35 -15.88 -11.52
N ILE A 80 22.67 -15.13 -12.55
CA ILE A 80 21.92 -13.94 -12.96
C ILE A 80 20.81 -14.33 -13.92
N ILE A 81 19.59 -13.89 -13.64
CA ILE A 81 18.43 -14.01 -14.52
C ILE A 81 17.94 -12.59 -14.79
N ASN A 82 17.75 -12.20 -16.05
CA ASN A 82 17.26 -10.87 -16.36
C ASN A 82 15.77 -10.89 -16.71
N THR A 83 15.00 -9.93 -16.16
CA THR A 83 13.55 -9.84 -16.40
C THR A 83 13.20 -9.68 -17.87
N ARG A 84 14.10 -9.11 -18.70
CA ARG A 84 13.91 -9.00 -20.17
C ARG A 84 13.73 -10.33 -20.89
N GLU A 85 14.20 -11.42 -20.29
CA GLU A 85 14.11 -12.76 -20.89
C GLU A 85 12.71 -13.34 -20.79
N TYR A 86 11.94 -12.92 -19.76
CA TYR A 86 10.65 -13.52 -19.41
C TYR A 86 9.47 -12.55 -19.62
N LYS A 87 9.61 -11.30 -19.20
CA LYS A 87 8.49 -10.35 -19.17
C LYS A 87 7.85 -10.03 -20.51
N PRO A 88 8.57 -9.95 -21.64
CA PRO A 88 7.92 -9.69 -22.93
C PRO A 88 6.84 -10.70 -23.29
N SER A 89 7.04 -11.98 -22.96
CA SER A 89 6.06 -13.05 -23.20
C SER A 89 4.89 -13.04 -22.21
N LEU A 90 5.02 -12.34 -21.09
CA LEU A 90 4.04 -12.29 -19.99
C LEU A 90 3.13 -11.06 -20.02
N ARG A 91 3.26 -10.20 -21.03
CA ARG A 91 2.55 -8.93 -21.09
C ARG A 91 1.03 -9.09 -20.95
N ASP A 92 0.47 -10.05 -21.70
CA ASP A 92 -0.96 -10.32 -21.74
C ASP A 92 -1.36 -11.55 -20.90
N ALA A 93 -0.39 -12.18 -20.23
CA ALA A 93 -0.60 -13.37 -19.40
C ALA A 93 -1.44 -13.07 -18.17
N GLY A 94 -2.24 -14.05 -17.70
CA GLY A 94 -2.94 -14.00 -16.42
C GLY A 94 -1.98 -14.07 -15.24
N GLY A 95 -2.46 -13.74 -14.04
CA GLY A 95 -1.63 -13.72 -12.84
C GLY A 95 -1.04 -15.06 -12.46
N LYS A 96 -1.81 -16.13 -12.65
CA LYS A 96 -1.37 -17.51 -12.41
C LYS A 96 -0.26 -17.92 -13.38
N GLU A 97 -0.39 -17.57 -14.65
CA GLU A 97 0.63 -17.84 -15.67
C GLU A 97 1.92 -17.05 -15.39
N VAL A 98 1.81 -15.77 -15.03
CA VAL A 98 2.96 -14.94 -14.60
C VAL A 98 3.68 -15.60 -13.41
N PHE A 99 2.95 -16.00 -12.38
CA PHE A 99 3.52 -16.62 -11.20
C PHE A 99 4.20 -17.97 -11.52
N GLU A 100 3.53 -18.84 -12.27
CA GLU A 100 4.06 -20.16 -12.65
C GLU A 100 5.27 -20.07 -13.57
N THR A 101 5.33 -19.09 -14.45
CA THR A 101 6.51 -18.88 -15.30
C THR A 101 7.73 -18.53 -14.45
N TRP A 102 7.59 -17.62 -13.49
CA TRP A 102 8.68 -17.28 -12.57
C TRP A 102 9.03 -18.45 -11.65
N ARG A 103 8.03 -19.21 -11.17
CA ARG A 103 8.29 -20.41 -10.37
C ARG A 103 9.15 -21.43 -11.15
N LYS A 104 8.80 -21.69 -12.40
CA LYS A 104 9.58 -22.60 -13.28
C LYS A 104 10.96 -22.04 -13.61
N ALA A 105 11.09 -20.73 -13.80
CA ALA A 105 12.37 -20.09 -14.05
C ALA A 105 13.35 -20.22 -12.88
N LEU A 106 12.84 -20.38 -11.65
CA LEU A 106 13.65 -20.57 -10.43
C LEU A 106 13.82 -22.04 -10.05
N ASP A 107 13.11 -22.97 -10.69
CA ASP A 107 13.15 -24.39 -10.36
C ASP A 107 14.46 -25.03 -10.81
N GLY A 108 15.04 -25.90 -9.96
CA GLY A 108 16.25 -26.65 -10.29
C GLY A 108 17.51 -25.83 -10.51
N LEU A 109 17.47 -24.52 -10.25
CA LEU A 109 18.63 -23.66 -10.42
C LEU A 109 19.62 -23.75 -9.23
N GLU A 110 20.79 -23.15 -9.44
CA GLU A 110 21.85 -23.01 -8.45
C GLU A 110 21.36 -22.32 -7.15
N LEU A 111 22.10 -22.49 -6.07
CA LEU A 111 21.69 -21.97 -4.75
C LEU A 111 21.55 -20.45 -4.74
N CYS A 112 22.50 -19.72 -5.34
CA CYS A 112 22.54 -18.27 -5.33
C CYS A 112 21.95 -17.70 -6.63
N ILE A 113 20.79 -17.06 -6.54
CA ILE A 113 20.13 -16.46 -7.71
C ILE A 113 19.93 -14.97 -7.47
N GLU A 114 20.25 -14.18 -8.48
CA GLU A 114 19.92 -12.76 -8.57
C GLU A 114 19.04 -12.52 -9.80
N ILE A 115 17.85 -11.92 -9.59
CA ILE A 115 17.02 -11.46 -10.71
C ILE A 115 17.32 -9.98 -10.93
N GLU A 116 17.97 -9.68 -12.04
CA GLU A 116 18.21 -8.31 -12.49
C GLU A 116 17.01 -7.81 -13.28
N SER A 117 16.58 -6.60 -12.99
CA SER A 117 15.55 -5.92 -13.77
C SER A 117 16.14 -5.44 -15.10
N ALA A 118 15.34 -5.48 -16.16
CA ALA A 118 15.61 -4.74 -17.38
C ALA A 118 15.77 -3.24 -17.07
N THR A 119 16.40 -2.48 -17.94
CA THR A 119 16.45 -1.03 -17.78
C THR A 119 15.06 -0.42 -18.00
N ARG A 120 14.83 0.80 -17.49
CA ARG A 120 13.53 1.46 -17.65
C ARG A 120 13.25 1.91 -19.09
N GLU A 121 14.26 2.01 -19.90
CA GLU A 121 14.17 2.24 -21.35
C GLU A 121 13.67 0.98 -22.08
N GLU A 122 14.04 -0.20 -21.59
CA GLU A 122 13.59 -1.49 -22.12
C GLU A 122 12.21 -1.88 -21.60
N ASP A 123 11.95 -1.64 -20.32
CA ASP A 123 10.68 -1.91 -19.63
C ASP A 123 10.38 -0.84 -18.58
N SER A 124 9.32 -0.08 -18.76
CA SER A 124 8.91 0.97 -17.81
C SER A 124 8.61 0.44 -16.41
N TYR A 125 8.29 -0.86 -16.28
CA TYR A 125 7.97 -1.55 -15.02
C TYR A 125 8.73 -2.86 -14.92
N PRO A 126 10.06 -2.83 -14.76
CA PRO A 126 10.92 -4.00 -14.95
C PRO A 126 10.88 -5.04 -13.82
N GLN A 127 10.06 -4.85 -12.78
CA GLN A 127 9.95 -5.75 -11.64
C GLN A 127 9.31 -7.08 -12.03
N VAL A 128 9.64 -8.15 -11.30
CA VAL A 128 9.04 -9.51 -11.46
C VAL A 128 7.52 -9.45 -11.33
N PHE A 129 7.04 -8.81 -10.26
CA PHE A 129 5.62 -8.51 -10.03
C PHE A 129 5.43 -7.01 -10.09
N ASP A 130 5.13 -6.53 -11.28
CA ASP A 130 5.04 -5.12 -11.60
C ASP A 130 3.68 -4.48 -11.24
N LEU A 131 3.54 -3.21 -11.58
CA LEU A 131 2.32 -2.45 -11.31
C LEU A 131 1.09 -3.06 -12.00
N TRP A 132 1.25 -3.67 -13.18
CA TRP A 132 0.14 -4.30 -13.90
C TRP A 132 -0.39 -5.54 -13.21
N MET A 133 0.47 -6.28 -12.51
CA MET A 133 0.06 -7.38 -11.62
C MET A 133 -0.84 -6.87 -10.48
N TRP A 134 -0.49 -5.72 -9.89
CA TRP A 134 -1.21 -5.14 -8.75
C TRP A 134 -2.41 -4.27 -9.16
N GLY A 135 -2.37 -3.66 -10.35
CA GLY A 135 -3.37 -2.74 -10.88
C GLY A 135 -4.40 -3.39 -11.81
N SER A 136 -4.51 -4.71 -11.80
CA SER A 136 -5.47 -5.45 -12.62
C SER A 136 -6.02 -6.66 -11.88
N GLY A 137 -6.91 -7.44 -12.50
CA GLY A 137 -7.44 -8.67 -11.92
C GLY A 137 -6.44 -9.82 -11.78
N LYS A 138 -5.20 -9.68 -12.24
CA LYS A 138 -4.20 -10.77 -12.25
C LYS A 138 -3.92 -11.34 -10.86
N LEU A 139 -3.88 -10.50 -9.82
CA LEU A 139 -3.65 -10.97 -8.45
C LEU A 139 -4.78 -11.86 -7.93
N ILE A 140 -6.00 -11.64 -8.37
CA ILE A 140 -7.18 -12.41 -7.92
C ILE A 140 -7.02 -13.89 -8.25
N GLU A 141 -6.40 -14.22 -9.39
CA GLU A 141 -6.19 -15.59 -9.84
C GLU A 141 -5.31 -16.44 -8.90
N ILE A 142 -4.44 -15.78 -8.12
CA ILE A 142 -3.53 -16.45 -7.17
C ILE A 142 -3.87 -16.14 -5.72
N TRP A 143 -4.92 -15.34 -5.49
CA TRP A 143 -5.26 -14.84 -4.15
C TRP A 143 -5.60 -15.97 -3.18
N ASP A 144 -6.42 -16.93 -3.60
CA ASP A 144 -6.87 -18.00 -2.71
C ASP A 144 -5.71 -18.86 -2.20
N GLU A 145 -4.74 -19.17 -3.06
CA GLU A 145 -3.55 -19.90 -2.64
C GLU A 145 -2.61 -19.03 -1.78
N PHE A 146 -2.49 -17.75 -2.11
CA PHE A 146 -1.63 -16.82 -1.40
C PHE A 146 -2.15 -16.56 0.02
N LYS A 147 -3.44 -16.29 0.19
CA LYS A 147 -4.04 -15.98 1.50
C LYS A 147 -3.91 -17.15 2.50
N GLU A 148 -3.96 -18.39 2.01
CA GLU A 148 -3.81 -19.60 2.84
C GLU A 148 -2.33 -19.98 3.08
N SER A 149 -1.40 -19.32 2.43
CA SER A 149 0.03 -19.64 2.57
C SER A 149 0.59 -19.18 3.91
N PRO A 150 1.61 -19.88 4.47
CA PRO A 150 2.30 -19.44 5.68
C PRO A 150 2.92 -18.04 5.52
N VAL A 151 3.26 -17.63 4.30
CA VAL A 151 3.79 -16.28 4.00
C VAL A 151 2.77 -15.20 4.33
N SER A 152 1.50 -15.43 4.00
CA SER A 152 0.41 -14.51 4.31
C SER A 152 -0.03 -14.61 5.76
N GLN A 153 -0.25 -15.83 6.24
CA GLN A 153 -0.82 -16.11 7.57
C GLN A 153 0.13 -15.71 8.71
N SER A 154 1.44 -15.73 8.50
CA SER A 154 2.43 -15.38 9.52
C SER A 154 2.91 -13.92 9.46
N LEU A 155 2.37 -13.12 8.54
CA LEU A 155 2.74 -11.71 8.45
C LEU A 155 2.07 -10.92 9.59
N GLY A 156 2.87 -10.20 10.39
CA GLY A 156 2.39 -9.42 11.51
C GLY A 156 3.13 -8.10 11.68
N ALA A 157 2.74 -7.34 12.70
CA ALA A 157 3.47 -6.15 13.13
C ALA A 157 4.75 -6.54 13.88
N SER A 158 5.76 -5.69 13.82
CA SER A 158 6.97 -5.86 14.63
C SER A 158 6.69 -5.60 16.11
N ARG A 159 7.62 -6.04 16.99
CA ARG A 159 7.54 -5.73 18.42
C ARG A 159 7.57 -4.22 18.72
N ILE A 160 8.25 -3.44 17.89
CA ILE A 160 8.31 -1.97 18.05
C ILE A 160 6.93 -1.38 17.76
N VAL A 161 6.29 -1.84 16.69
CA VAL A 161 4.93 -1.43 16.31
C VAL A 161 3.92 -1.84 17.39
N GLU A 162 3.94 -3.09 17.85
CA GLU A 162 3.03 -3.56 18.92
C GLU A 162 3.22 -2.76 20.23
N LYS A 163 4.46 -2.49 20.61
CA LYS A 163 4.76 -1.64 21.78
C LYS A 163 4.21 -0.21 21.60
N ALA A 164 4.33 0.36 20.40
CA ALA A 164 3.76 1.67 20.12
C ALA A 164 2.23 1.68 20.23
N LEU A 165 1.56 0.61 19.78
CA LEU A 165 0.13 0.45 19.95
C LEU A 165 -0.26 0.36 21.45
N ASP A 166 0.48 -0.43 22.23
CA ASP A 166 0.22 -0.60 23.67
C ASP A 166 0.33 0.72 24.43
N ILE A 167 1.35 1.52 24.14
CA ILE A 167 1.53 2.86 24.74
C ILE A 167 0.35 3.77 24.39
N ASN A 168 -0.17 3.66 23.18
CA ASN A 168 -1.21 4.55 22.65
C ASN A 168 -2.64 4.05 22.91
N LYS A 169 -2.85 2.93 23.57
CA LYS A 169 -4.22 2.44 23.86
C LYS A 169 -5.10 3.48 24.51
N HIS A 170 -4.55 4.30 25.39
CA HIS A 170 -5.29 5.32 26.13
C HIS A 170 -5.95 6.38 25.22
N VAL A 171 -5.36 6.71 24.06
CA VAL A 171 -5.93 7.72 23.15
C VAL A 171 -7.21 7.24 22.44
N PHE A 172 -7.50 5.94 22.50
CA PHE A 172 -8.69 5.32 21.91
C PHE A 172 -9.83 5.12 22.92
N HIS A 173 -9.69 5.60 24.17
CA HIS A 173 -10.70 5.50 25.20
C HIS A 173 -11.25 6.88 25.59
N ALA A 174 -12.55 6.99 25.82
CA ALA A 174 -13.17 8.21 26.30
C ALA A 174 -12.89 8.42 27.79
N ASN A 175 -12.73 7.34 28.56
CA ASN A 175 -12.45 7.34 29.98
C ASN A 175 -11.18 6.53 30.28
N PRO A 176 -10.30 7.02 31.16
CA PRO A 176 -9.10 6.28 31.57
C PRO A 176 -9.39 4.90 32.18
N ASP A 177 -10.53 4.73 32.85
CA ASP A 177 -10.93 3.48 33.51
C ASP A 177 -11.28 2.36 32.49
N GLU A 178 -11.49 2.69 31.24
CA GLU A 178 -11.73 1.73 30.15
C GLU A 178 -10.42 1.08 29.66
N VAL A 179 -9.27 1.70 29.94
CA VAL A 179 -7.97 1.21 29.49
C VAL A 179 -7.63 -0.13 30.14
N GLY A 180 -7.35 -1.15 29.30
CA GLY A 180 -7.05 -2.50 29.75
C GLY A 180 -8.28 -3.36 30.09
N VAL A 181 -9.48 -2.79 30.11
CA VAL A 181 -10.75 -3.52 30.35
C VAL A 181 -11.47 -3.79 29.04
N VAL A 182 -11.47 -2.81 28.15
CA VAL A 182 -12.13 -2.90 26.84
C VAL A 182 -11.07 -2.82 25.74
N ASP A 183 -11.12 -3.72 24.76
CA ASP A 183 -10.26 -3.59 23.58
C ASP A 183 -10.86 -2.50 22.66
N PRO A 184 -10.16 -1.38 22.45
CA PRO A 184 -10.69 -0.26 21.68
C PRO A 184 -10.81 -0.61 20.18
N TYR A 185 -10.03 -1.55 19.68
CA TYR A 185 -10.03 -1.93 18.27
C TYR A 185 -11.34 -2.63 17.86
N ASN A 186 -11.96 -3.39 18.77
CA ASN A 186 -13.27 -3.99 18.53
C ASN A 186 -14.41 -2.96 18.42
N ARG A 187 -14.16 -1.72 18.89
CA ARG A 187 -15.09 -0.59 18.81
C ARG A 187 -14.70 0.45 17.79
N MET A 188 -13.66 0.17 17.00
CA MET A 188 -13.03 1.14 16.12
C MET A 188 -13.50 0.97 14.67
N LEU A 189 -13.83 2.11 14.05
CA LEU A 189 -13.83 2.27 12.60
C LEU A 189 -12.60 3.07 12.22
N ALA A 190 -11.76 2.52 11.38
CA ALA A 190 -10.60 3.20 10.83
C ALA A 190 -10.87 3.60 9.38
N ILE A 191 -10.51 4.83 9.02
CA ILE A 191 -10.66 5.35 7.65
C ILE A 191 -9.36 5.97 7.15
N HIS A 192 -8.96 5.64 5.92
CA HIS A 192 -7.80 6.26 5.27
C HIS A 192 -8.24 7.38 4.33
N LEU A 193 -7.94 8.61 4.70
CA LEU A 193 -8.26 9.83 3.96
C LEU A 193 -6.97 10.52 3.52
N ARG A 194 -6.53 10.27 2.29
CA ARG A 194 -5.40 11.00 1.71
C ARG A 194 -5.91 12.22 0.96
N ARG A 195 -5.32 13.38 1.25
CA ARG A 195 -5.64 14.66 0.60
C ARG A 195 -4.40 15.32 -0.02
N GLY A 196 -4.60 16.38 -0.78
CA GLY A 196 -3.54 17.21 -1.35
C GLY A 196 -3.17 16.80 -2.78
N ASP A 197 -2.04 16.16 -2.96
CA ASP A 197 -1.40 15.86 -4.24
C ASP A 197 -2.09 14.76 -5.08
N PHE A 198 -3.27 14.28 -4.66
CA PHE A 198 -3.86 13.05 -5.19
C PHE A 198 -4.77 13.24 -6.41
N ARG A 199 -5.22 14.47 -6.69
CA ARG A 199 -6.15 14.78 -7.80
C ARG A 199 -5.62 14.36 -9.17
N GLU A 200 -4.36 14.68 -9.46
CA GLU A 200 -3.74 14.33 -10.73
C GLU A 200 -3.59 12.80 -10.88
N ALA A 201 -3.33 12.10 -9.77
CA ALA A 201 -3.29 10.65 -9.77
C ALA A 201 -4.66 10.04 -10.09
N CYS A 202 -5.74 10.59 -9.54
CA CYS A 202 -7.11 10.15 -9.83
C CYS A 202 -7.48 10.36 -11.30
N LYS A 203 -7.09 11.51 -11.85
CA LYS A 203 -7.31 11.82 -13.26
C LYS A 203 -6.55 10.83 -14.17
N MET A 204 -5.29 10.54 -13.87
CA MET A 204 -4.52 9.56 -14.63
C MET A 204 -5.12 8.16 -14.55
N LEU A 205 -5.65 7.75 -13.39
CA LEU A 205 -6.35 6.47 -13.25
C LEU A 205 -7.61 6.42 -14.11
N SER A 206 -8.35 7.54 -14.22
CA SER A 206 -9.46 7.69 -15.15
C SER A 206 -8.98 7.56 -16.60
N ASP A 207 -7.95 8.31 -16.99
CA ASP A 207 -7.40 8.27 -18.35
C ASP A 207 -6.96 6.86 -18.77
N TRP A 208 -6.57 6.03 -17.81
CA TRP A 208 -6.17 4.64 -18.06
C TRP A 208 -7.32 3.65 -18.00
N ASN A 209 -8.53 4.10 -17.72
CA ASN A 209 -9.67 3.22 -17.47
C ASN A 209 -9.34 2.13 -16.42
N SER A 210 -8.65 2.55 -15.36
CA SER A 210 -8.07 1.67 -14.34
C SER A 210 -9.15 1.01 -13.49
N THR A 211 -8.94 -0.23 -13.09
CA THR A 211 -9.71 -0.90 -12.04
C THR A 211 -9.19 -0.56 -10.64
N TYR A 212 -8.31 0.43 -10.51
CA TYR A 212 -7.49 0.68 -9.33
C TYR A 212 -6.60 -0.53 -9.00
N TYR A 213 -6.50 -0.93 -7.73
CA TYR A 213 -5.73 -2.12 -7.35
C TYR A 213 -6.60 -3.38 -7.37
N SER A 214 -5.99 -4.53 -7.58
CA SER A 214 -6.66 -5.84 -7.67
C SER A 214 -7.61 -6.14 -6.52
N TRP A 215 -7.29 -5.72 -5.29
CA TRP A 215 -8.17 -5.95 -4.12
C TRP A 215 -9.50 -5.22 -4.20
N ASN A 216 -9.63 -4.15 -4.97
CA ASN A 216 -10.93 -3.50 -5.20
C ASN A 216 -11.85 -4.32 -6.11
N LEU A 217 -11.34 -5.41 -6.67
CA LEU A 217 -12.08 -6.31 -7.56
C LEU A 217 -12.58 -7.58 -6.86
N PHE A 218 -12.27 -7.77 -5.56
CA PHE A 218 -12.74 -8.95 -4.84
C PHE A 218 -14.25 -8.98 -4.72
N GLU A 219 -14.86 -10.14 -4.98
CA GLU A 219 -16.31 -10.34 -4.99
C GLU A 219 -16.97 -10.16 -3.61
N PHE A 220 -16.22 -10.33 -2.53
CA PHE A 220 -16.73 -10.14 -1.16
C PHE A 220 -16.78 -8.67 -0.73
N LEU A 221 -16.25 -7.74 -1.51
CA LEU A 221 -16.35 -6.32 -1.20
C LEU A 221 -17.77 -5.80 -1.53
N PRO A 222 -18.40 -5.04 -0.60
CA PRO A 222 -19.74 -4.54 -0.80
C PRO A 222 -19.84 -3.48 -1.91
N ASP A 223 -18.75 -2.81 -2.25
CA ASP A 223 -18.69 -1.70 -3.19
C ASP A 223 -17.53 -1.85 -4.20
N LYS A 224 -17.50 -2.99 -4.86
CA LYS A 224 -16.60 -3.28 -5.97
C LYS A 224 -16.72 -2.21 -7.07
N PHE A 225 -15.60 -1.58 -7.42
CA PHE A 225 -15.57 -0.61 -8.51
C PHE A 225 -15.51 -1.33 -9.87
N THR A 226 -16.44 -1.00 -10.74
CA THR A 226 -16.42 -1.43 -12.14
C THR A 226 -16.16 -0.21 -13.02
N PRO A 227 -15.08 -0.19 -13.82
CA PRO A 227 -14.84 0.90 -14.75
C PRO A 227 -16.05 1.12 -15.66
N PRO A 228 -16.49 2.38 -15.86
CA PRO A 228 -17.59 2.67 -16.76
C PRO A 228 -17.24 2.31 -18.21
N SER A 229 -18.26 1.92 -18.97
CA SER A 229 -18.10 1.54 -20.37
C SER A 229 -17.69 2.73 -21.25
N GLY A 230 -17.03 2.47 -22.37
CA GLY A 230 -16.65 3.48 -23.37
C GLY A 230 -15.26 4.08 -23.17
N GLY A 231 -14.60 3.85 -22.02
CA GLY A 231 -13.20 4.19 -21.81
C GLY A 231 -12.25 3.14 -22.36
N THR A 232 -11.05 3.57 -22.74
CA THR A 232 -9.92 2.72 -23.09
C THR A 232 -8.65 3.30 -22.50
N MET A 233 -7.61 2.51 -22.41
CA MET A 233 -6.31 2.98 -21.89
C MET A 233 -5.84 4.23 -22.64
N GLY A 234 -5.60 5.31 -21.91
CA GLY A 234 -5.16 6.61 -22.44
C GLY A 234 -6.26 7.47 -23.05
N LYS A 235 -7.53 7.03 -22.97
CA LYS A 235 -8.66 7.80 -23.51
C LYS A 235 -9.93 7.48 -22.74
N ASN A 236 -10.50 8.50 -22.08
CA ASN A 236 -11.77 8.37 -21.38
C ASN A 236 -12.71 9.55 -21.74
N THR A 237 -14.00 9.43 -21.41
CA THR A 237 -14.95 10.52 -21.60
C THR A 237 -15.02 11.40 -20.35
N PRO A 238 -15.43 12.68 -20.47
CA PRO A 238 -15.61 13.54 -19.29
C PRO A 238 -16.60 12.96 -18.26
N GLU A 239 -17.64 12.27 -18.72
CA GLU A 239 -18.63 11.63 -17.86
C GLU A 239 -18.03 10.47 -17.08
N ASN A 240 -17.17 9.68 -17.71
CA ASN A 240 -16.44 8.61 -17.06
C ASN A 240 -15.39 9.17 -16.09
N GLU A 241 -14.67 10.25 -16.48
CA GLU A 241 -13.75 10.94 -15.59
C GLU A 241 -14.46 11.40 -14.30
N ALA A 242 -15.68 11.95 -14.40
CA ALA A 242 -16.47 12.36 -13.25
C ALA A 242 -16.73 11.17 -12.29
N GLN A 243 -17.14 10.00 -12.82
CA GLN A 243 -17.34 8.81 -12.00
C GLN A 243 -16.05 8.34 -11.32
N TYR A 244 -14.90 8.38 -12.01
CA TYR A 244 -13.62 8.10 -11.39
C TYR A 244 -13.27 9.08 -10.28
N MET A 245 -13.58 10.36 -10.49
CA MET A 245 -13.32 11.40 -9.50
C MET A 245 -14.18 11.21 -8.26
N GLU A 246 -15.45 10.89 -8.38
CA GLU A 246 -16.32 10.53 -7.26
C GLU A 246 -15.73 9.39 -6.42
N HIS A 247 -15.18 8.35 -7.08
CA HIS A 247 -14.59 7.21 -6.41
C HIS A 247 -13.19 7.46 -5.82
N CYS A 248 -12.44 8.38 -6.38
CA CYS A 248 -11.05 8.63 -5.97
C CYS A 248 -10.91 9.82 -5.02
N LEU A 249 -11.82 10.78 -5.11
CA LEU A 249 -11.85 12.04 -4.38
C LEU A 249 -13.29 12.38 -3.92
N PRO A 250 -13.91 11.63 -2.94
CA PRO A 250 -15.29 11.86 -2.51
C PRO A 250 -15.52 13.21 -1.83
N SER A 251 -16.75 13.72 -1.93
CA SER A 251 -17.19 14.88 -1.16
C SER A 251 -17.18 14.61 0.34
N ASP A 252 -17.15 15.66 1.13
CA ASP A 252 -17.24 15.54 2.59
C ASP A 252 -18.53 14.83 2.98
N ASP A 253 -19.65 15.13 2.31
CA ASP A 253 -20.93 14.46 2.52
C ASP A 253 -20.85 12.97 2.19
N ASP A 254 -20.14 12.58 1.13
CA ASP A 254 -19.93 11.18 0.76
C ASP A 254 -19.08 10.45 1.81
N ILE A 255 -18.02 11.09 2.32
CA ILE A 255 -17.19 10.55 3.40
C ILE A 255 -18.05 10.33 4.65
N LEU A 256 -18.82 11.35 5.06
CA LEU A 256 -19.66 11.31 6.26
C LEU A 256 -20.74 10.23 6.13
N ARG A 257 -21.39 10.16 4.99
CA ARG A 257 -22.40 9.14 4.67
C ARG A 257 -21.77 7.74 4.72
N LYS A 258 -20.62 7.54 4.10
CA LYS A 258 -19.95 6.24 4.05
C LYS A 258 -19.53 5.75 5.44
N ILE A 259 -18.98 6.63 6.28
CA ILE A 259 -18.65 6.30 7.67
C ILE A 259 -19.91 5.86 8.43
N SER A 260 -21.01 6.59 8.26
CA SER A 260 -22.28 6.29 8.93
C SER A 260 -22.89 4.98 8.45
N ASP A 261 -22.89 4.75 7.14
CA ASP A 261 -23.42 3.53 6.52
C ASP A 261 -22.59 2.31 6.91
N SER A 262 -21.27 2.39 6.84
CA SER A 262 -20.38 1.30 7.22
C SER A 262 -20.53 0.90 8.68
N ARG A 263 -20.64 1.90 9.58
CA ARG A 263 -20.93 1.66 11.00
C ARG A 263 -22.27 0.95 11.18
N ARG A 264 -23.33 1.44 10.54
CA ARG A 264 -24.68 0.84 10.61
C ARG A 264 -24.69 -0.59 10.11
N ASP A 265 -24.10 -0.82 8.93
CA ASP A 265 -24.12 -2.14 8.28
C ASP A 265 -23.34 -3.18 9.09
N TYR A 266 -22.21 -2.79 9.69
CA TYR A 266 -21.47 -3.64 10.63
C TYR A 266 -22.31 -4.02 11.86
N LEU A 267 -22.97 -3.05 12.49
CA LEU A 267 -23.80 -3.28 13.67
C LEU A 267 -25.02 -4.17 13.36
N ILE A 268 -25.64 -3.99 12.18
CA ILE A 268 -26.74 -4.87 11.72
C ILE A 268 -26.22 -6.29 11.51
N ALA A 269 -25.06 -6.47 10.92
CA ALA A 269 -24.45 -7.78 10.72
C ALA A 269 -24.13 -8.46 12.07
N ALA A 270 -23.49 -7.71 12.99
CA ALA A 270 -23.21 -8.21 14.34
C ALA A 270 -24.48 -8.66 15.09
N GLN A 271 -25.54 -7.87 15.01
CA GLN A 271 -26.84 -8.21 15.65
C GLN A 271 -27.45 -9.47 15.03
N LYS A 272 -27.37 -9.66 13.73
CA LYS A 272 -27.84 -10.89 13.07
C LYS A 272 -27.09 -12.13 13.55
N ASP A 273 -25.80 -11.96 13.87
CA ASP A 273 -24.93 -13.02 14.43
C ASP A 273 -25.13 -13.21 15.95
N GLY A 274 -26.06 -12.48 16.58
CA GLY A 274 -26.29 -12.51 18.02
C GLY A 274 -25.22 -11.83 18.88
N ARG A 275 -24.41 -10.95 18.29
CA ARG A 275 -23.37 -10.20 18.97
C ARG A 275 -23.87 -8.79 19.32
N GLU A 276 -23.72 -8.40 20.58
CA GLU A 276 -23.93 -7.00 21.00
C GLU A 276 -22.61 -6.24 20.86
N GLU A 277 -22.49 -5.43 19.83
CA GLU A 277 -21.30 -4.67 19.55
C GLU A 277 -21.56 -3.16 19.52
N THR A 278 -20.52 -2.39 19.78
CA THR A 278 -20.55 -0.93 19.71
C THR A 278 -19.37 -0.46 18.87
N VAL A 279 -19.60 0.47 17.95
CA VAL A 279 -18.56 1.14 17.18
C VAL A 279 -18.69 2.63 17.43
N ASP A 280 -17.83 3.18 18.26
CA ASP A 280 -17.88 4.58 18.71
C ASP A 280 -16.49 5.25 18.80
N VAL A 281 -15.45 4.55 18.33
CA VAL A 281 -14.10 5.06 18.13
C VAL A 281 -13.85 5.24 16.63
N LEU A 282 -13.53 6.47 16.21
CA LEU A 282 -13.14 6.78 14.83
C LEU A 282 -11.65 7.09 14.77
N TYR A 283 -10.91 6.32 13.98
CA TYR A 283 -9.50 6.55 13.70
C TYR A 283 -9.32 7.01 12.24
N ILE A 284 -8.75 8.21 12.06
CA ILE A 284 -8.55 8.81 10.73
C ILE A 284 -7.06 8.77 10.40
N LEU A 285 -6.70 7.90 9.44
CA LEU A 285 -5.37 7.87 8.84
C LEU A 285 -5.32 8.94 7.75
N THR A 286 -4.57 9.99 7.98
CA THR A 286 -4.49 11.11 7.02
C THR A 286 -3.14 11.81 7.08
N ASN A 287 -2.74 12.38 5.96
CA ASN A 287 -1.62 13.30 5.86
C ASN A 287 -2.05 14.77 6.00
N ASP A 288 -3.34 15.03 6.11
CA ASP A 288 -3.91 16.38 6.26
C ASP A 288 -3.74 16.90 7.68
N ASP A 289 -3.47 18.19 7.82
CA ASP A 289 -3.39 18.93 9.09
C ASP A 289 -4.10 20.28 9.02
N SER A 290 -4.94 20.47 8.01
CA SER A 290 -5.68 21.70 7.74
C SER A 290 -6.92 21.86 8.66
N GLU A 291 -7.54 23.02 8.57
CA GLU A 291 -8.82 23.31 9.25
C GLU A 291 -9.92 22.30 8.87
N TRP A 292 -9.89 21.78 7.66
CA TRP A 292 -10.80 20.73 7.20
C TRP A 292 -10.85 19.52 8.16
N LEU A 293 -9.70 19.04 8.61
CA LEU A 293 -9.65 17.89 9.54
C LEU A 293 -10.35 18.24 10.87
N THR A 294 -10.22 19.48 11.32
CA THR A 294 -10.90 19.99 12.52
C THR A 294 -12.41 20.02 12.33
N GLU A 295 -12.87 20.48 11.17
CA GLU A 295 -14.30 20.48 10.81
C GLU A 295 -14.87 19.07 10.76
N VAL A 296 -14.18 18.13 10.11
CA VAL A 296 -14.59 16.71 10.06
C VAL A 296 -14.66 16.11 11.46
N LYS A 297 -13.67 16.34 12.33
CA LYS A 297 -13.70 15.87 13.72
C LYS A 297 -14.92 16.45 14.48
N MET A 298 -15.24 17.73 14.28
CA MET A 298 -16.39 18.38 14.92
C MET A 298 -17.73 17.79 14.43
N ILE A 299 -17.89 17.58 13.13
CA ILE A 299 -19.10 16.98 12.57
C ILE A 299 -19.27 15.55 13.09
N MET A 300 -18.19 14.74 13.11
CA MET A 300 -18.25 13.37 13.62
C MET A 300 -18.60 13.31 15.10
N LYS A 301 -18.08 14.25 15.92
CA LYS A 301 -18.46 14.35 17.33
C LYS A 301 -19.96 14.61 17.51
N ASN A 302 -20.54 15.48 16.69
CA ASN A 302 -21.97 15.76 16.68
C ASN A 302 -22.81 14.55 16.22
N ASN A 303 -22.21 13.65 15.40
CA ASN A 303 -22.83 12.40 14.94
C ASN A 303 -22.66 11.22 15.92
N GLY A 304 -22.26 11.49 17.16
CA GLY A 304 -22.24 10.51 18.27
C GLY A 304 -20.99 9.62 18.30
N TRP A 305 -19.88 10.04 17.70
CA TRP A 305 -18.60 9.41 17.93
C TRP A 305 -18.04 9.86 19.29
N ARG A 306 -17.72 8.91 20.16
CA ARG A 306 -17.19 9.20 21.51
C ARG A 306 -15.73 9.59 21.46
N VAL A 307 -14.95 8.90 20.65
CA VAL A 307 -13.51 9.12 20.46
C VAL A 307 -13.24 9.33 18.98
N ILE A 308 -12.48 10.38 18.65
CA ILE A 308 -12.03 10.66 17.29
C ILE A 308 -10.56 10.99 17.36
N THR A 309 -9.72 10.12 16.82
CA THR A 309 -8.26 10.24 16.83
C THR A 309 -7.69 10.14 15.42
N THR A 310 -6.47 10.64 15.27
CA THR A 310 -5.72 10.60 14.02
C THR A 310 -4.31 10.11 14.27
N SER A 311 -3.55 9.83 13.21
CA SER A 311 -2.12 9.54 13.30
C SER A 311 -1.30 10.58 14.08
N ARG A 312 -1.80 11.83 14.16
CA ARG A 312 -1.12 12.94 14.84
C ARG A 312 -1.36 12.98 16.34
N ASP A 313 -2.39 12.30 16.81
CA ASP A 313 -2.74 12.23 18.23
C ASP A 313 -1.95 11.10 18.95
N LEU A 314 -1.13 10.34 18.21
CA LEU A 314 -0.31 9.27 18.75
C LEU A 314 0.96 9.80 19.42
N GLU A 315 1.28 9.25 20.59
CA GLU A 315 2.54 9.47 21.29
C GLU A 315 3.60 8.49 20.77
N LEU A 316 4.46 8.97 19.88
CA LEU A 316 5.51 8.16 19.28
C LEU A 316 6.88 8.58 19.84
N ASN A 317 7.56 7.65 20.52
CA ASN A 317 8.95 7.81 20.90
C ASN A 317 9.89 7.74 19.66
N MET A 318 11.20 7.86 19.87
CA MET A 318 12.16 7.87 18.75
C MET A 318 12.05 6.62 17.86
N GLU A 319 12.00 5.43 18.44
CA GLU A 319 11.89 4.16 17.69
C GLU A 319 10.56 4.07 16.93
N ALA A 320 9.46 4.45 17.58
CA ALA A 320 8.13 4.38 16.99
C ALA A 320 7.91 5.40 15.86
N LYS A 321 8.65 6.53 15.85
CA LYS A 321 8.62 7.49 14.73
C LYS A 321 9.16 6.89 13.44
N ASP A 322 10.23 6.08 13.52
CA ASP A 322 10.80 5.40 12.35
C ASP A 322 9.87 4.35 11.75
N VAL A 323 8.91 3.88 12.52
CA VAL A 323 7.90 2.89 12.11
C VAL A 323 6.47 3.43 12.11
N SER A 324 6.29 4.75 12.21
CA SER A 324 4.98 5.40 12.35
C SER A 324 3.96 4.97 11.31
N MET A 325 4.39 4.80 10.07
CA MET A 325 3.54 4.29 8.98
C MET A 325 3.04 2.86 9.26
N ALA A 326 3.87 1.99 9.85
CA ALA A 326 3.47 0.65 10.22
C ALA A 326 2.54 0.63 11.44
N VAL A 327 2.70 1.58 12.37
CA VAL A 327 1.77 1.79 13.50
C VAL A 327 0.39 2.14 12.98
N ASP A 328 0.26 3.11 12.09
CA ASP A 328 -1.00 3.47 11.45
C ASP A 328 -1.68 2.28 10.74
N MET A 329 -0.88 1.54 9.98
CA MET A 329 -1.37 0.36 9.27
C MET A 329 -1.87 -0.73 10.22
N GLU A 330 -1.19 -0.94 11.35
CA GLU A 330 -1.56 -1.95 12.32
C GLU A 330 -2.82 -1.55 13.11
N ILE A 331 -2.98 -0.26 13.45
CA ILE A 331 -4.24 0.26 14.03
C ILE A 331 -5.41 -0.03 13.07
N ALA A 332 -5.24 0.32 11.79
CA ALA A 332 -6.26 0.05 10.79
C ALA A 332 -6.57 -1.44 10.63
N ARG A 333 -5.54 -2.30 10.70
CA ARG A 333 -5.70 -3.76 10.61
C ARG A 333 -6.49 -4.35 11.78
N LYS A 334 -6.30 -3.81 12.99
CA LYS A 334 -7.00 -4.27 14.20
C LYS A 334 -8.42 -3.72 14.30
N ALA A 335 -8.76 -2.65 13.61
CA ALA A 335 -10.07 -2.03 13.67
C ALA A 335 -11.19 -2.98 13.22
N ALA A 336 -12.34 -2.94 13.91
CA ALA A 336 -13.52 -3.75 13.59
C ALA A 336 -14.06 -3.44 12.19
N VAL A 337 -13.96 -2.18 11.76
CA VAL A 337 -14.35 -1.73 10.41
C VAL A 337 -13.22 -0.91 9.82
N PHE A 338 -12.87 -1.16 8.57
CA PHE A 338 -11.91 -0.34 7.83
C PHE A 338 -12.53 0.19 6.55
N ILE A 339 -12.29 1.47 6.31
CA ILE A 339 -12.65 2.15 5.07
C ILE A 339 -11.38 2.64 4.39
N GLY A 340 -11.06 2.06 3.24
CA GLY A 340 -9.96 2.49 2.38
C GLY A 340 -10.48 3.17 1.12
N ASN A 341 -9.68 4.02 0.48
CA ASN A 341 -9.97 4.43 -0.89
C ASN A 341 -9.37 3.43 -1.89
N GLY A 342 -9.85 3.41 -3.12
CA GLY A 342 -9.40 2.50 -4.19
C GLY A 342 -7.90 2.52 -4.46
N VAL A 343 -7.19 3.51 -3.95
CA VAL A 343 -5.76 3.74 -4.10
C VAL A 343 -4.98 3.50 -2.80
N SER A 344 -5.64 3.12 -1.71
CA SER A 344 -5.04 2.78 -0.40
C SER A 344 -4.33 1.43 -0.41
N ALA A 345 -3.53 1.19 -1.43
CA ALA A 345 -2.88 -0.09 -1.72
C ALA A 345 -2.15 -0.73 -0.55
N LYS A 346 -1.50 0.06 0.28
CA LYS A 346 -0.67 -0.47 1.37
C LYS A 346 -1.49 -1.00 2.53
N ILE A 347 -2.56 -0.31 2.90
CA ILE A 347 -3.38 -0.65 4.06
C ILE A 347 -4.30 -1.84 3.75
N SER A 348 -4.98 -1.80 2.60
CA SER A 348 -5.87 -2.89 2.18
C SER A 348 -5.15 -4.25 2.06
N ARG A 349 -3.89 -4.25 1.62
CA ARG A 349 -3.08 -5.48 1.51
C ARG A 349 -2.85 -6.17 2.86
N TRP A 350 -2.61 -5.40 3.93
CA TRP A 350 -2.40 -5.93 5.26
C TRP A 350 -3.67 -6.50 5.86
N GLN A 351 -4.80 -5.82 5.68
CA GLN A 351 -6.09 -6.25 6.24
C GLN A 351 -6.66 -7.48 5.54
N LEU A 352 -6.55 -7.56 4.21
CA LEU A 352 -7.01 -8.71 3.45
C LEU A 352 -6.26 -10.00 3.79
N SER A 353 -5.04 -9.90 4.30
CA SER A 353 -4.26 -11.08 4.72
C SER A 353 -4.72 -11.68 6.04
N PHE A 354 -5.43 -10.94 6.91
CA PHE A 354 -5.66 -11.37 8.29
C PHE A 354 -7.12 -11.40 8.76
N HIS A 355 -8.04 -10.64 8.18
CA HIS A 355 -9.46 -10.67 8.59
C HIS A 355 -10.39 -10.30 7.44
N LEU A 356 -11.31 -11.20 7.11
CA LEU A 356 -12.32 -11.02 6.06
C LEU A 356 -13.55 -10.22 6.52
N SER A 357 -13.55 -9.68 7.73
CA SER A 357 -14.81 -9.31 8.36
C SER A 357 -15.27 -7.87 8.17
N SER A 358 -14.80 -7.06 7.30
CA SER A 358 -15.44 -5.79 6.92
C SER A 358 -14.50 -4.79 6.25
N VAL A 359 -14.08 -5.05 5.03
CA VAL A 359 -13.39 -4.05 4.20
C VAL A 359 -14.41 -3.32 3.34
N VAL A 360 -14.47 -2.01 3.47
CA VAL A 360 -15.33 -1.14 2.69
C VAL A 360 -14.45 -0.14 1.95
N VAL A 361 -14.62 0.02 0.65
CA VAL A 361 -13.80 0.93 -0.19
C VAL A 361 -14.61 2.15 -0.60
N ILE A 362 -14.05 3.36 -0.44
CA ILE A 362 -14.73 4.62 -0.74
C ILE A 362 -14.12 5.38 -1.93
N PRO A 363 -14.95 6.08 -2.69
CA PRO A 363 -14.56 7.14 -3.62
C PRO A 363 -14.29 8.49 -2.94
N TYR A 364 -13.47 9.38 -3.51
CA TYR A 364 -12.90 10.57 -2.85
C TYR A 364 -12.96 11.90 -3.66
N GLU A 365 -13.33 13.06 -3.09
CA GLU A 365 -13.47 14.39 -3.78
C GLU A 365 -12.74 15.61 -3.16
N GLN A 366 -12.54 16.57 -3.81
CA GLN A 366 -11.95 17.83 -4.31
C GLN A 366 -11.29 18.84 -3.38
N TYR A 367 -10.14 19.40 -3.86
CA TYR A 367 -9.55 20.69 -3.41
C TYR A 367 -9.65 21.80 -4.48
N PRO A 368 -9.78 23.08 -4.10
CA PRO A 368 -9.84 24.19 -5.07
C PRO A 368 -8.49 24.44 -5.75
N ALA A 369 -8.54 24.70 -7.03
CA ALA A 369 -7.47 24.78 -8.02
C ALA A 369 -6.38 25.86 -7.81
N SER A 370 -6.30 26.55 -6.66
CA SER A 370 -5.46 27.76 -6.53
C SER A 370 -3.99 27.51 -6.19
N THR A 371 -3.63 26.33 -5.64
CA THR A 371 -2.24 26.04 -5.25
C THR A 371 -1.49 25.13 -6.23
N ALA A 372 -2.21 24.32 -7.00
CA ALA A 372 -1.60 23.43 -7.99
C ALA A 372 -1.11 24.19 -9.25
N ARG A 373 -1.82 25.25 -9.67
CA ARG A 373 -1.42 26.06 -10.84
C ARG A 373 -0.06 26.74 -10.69
N ARG A 374 0.30 27.23 -9.50
CA ARG A 374 1.61 27.92 -9.31
C ARG A 374 2.82 26.99 -9.41
N ARG A 375 2.66 25.67 -9.20
CA ARG A 375 3.76 24.71 -9.37
C ARG A 375 3.83 24.11 -10.77
N ALA A 376 2.72 24.03 -11.48
CA ALA A 376 2.68 23.58 -12.86
C ALA A 376 3.29 24.64 -13.80
N ASP A 377 2.93 25.92 -13.61
CA ASP A 377 3.41 27.03 -14.46
C ASP A 377 4.92 27.26 -14.33
N THR A 378 5.51 27.06 -13.15
CA THR A 378 6.97 27.16 -12.96
C THR A 378 7.75 25.99 -13.59
N HIS A 379 7.14 24.82 -13.72
CA HIS A 379 7.80 23.68 -14.35
C HIS A 379 7.68 23.72 -15.88
N GLU A 380 6.56 24.23 -16.38
CA GLU A 380 6.32 24.40 -17.82
C GLU A 380 7.19 25.53 -18.43
N GLN A 381 7.39 26.62 -17.69
CA GLN A 381 8.31 27.69 -18.13
C GLN A 381 9.79 27.26 -18.14
N SER A 382 10.20 26.38 -17.22
CA SER A 382 11.55 25.82 -17.20
C SER A 382 11.80 24.83 -18.35
N LEU A 383 10.75 24.13 -18.82
CA LEU A 383 10.83 23.20 -19.97
C LEU A 383 10.78 23.91 -21.33
N LEU A 384 10.11 25.07 -21.42
CA LEU A 384 9.99 25.84 -22.66
C LEU A 384 11.28 26.60 -23.03
N LEU A 385 12.14 26.90 -22.06
CA LEU A 385 13.43 27.58 -22.29
C LEU A 385 14.55 26.63 -22.73
N SER A 386 14.36 25.31 -22.71
CA SER A 386 15.35 24.31 -23.14
C SER A 386 15.05 23.63 -24.47
N GLN A 387 13.97 24.00 -25.16
CA GLN A 387 13.54 23.35 -26.41
C GLN A 387 13.55 24.31 -27.60
N SER A 388 14.74 24.67 -28.07
CA SER A 388 14.93 25.13 -29.44
C SER A 388 15.73 24.05 -30.18
N SER A 389 15.08 23.01 -30.67
CA SER A 389 15.41 22.25 -31.89
C SER A 389 14.83 20.82 -31.82
N THR A 390 13.94 20.51 -32.80
CA THR A 390 13.38 19.24 -33.26
C THR A 390 12.32 18.54 -32.39
N PRO A 391 11.17 18.12 -32.99
CA PRO A 391 10.13 17.44 -32.30
C PRO A 391 10.40 15.93 -32.21
N SER A 392 10.87 15.47 -31.07
CA SER A 392 10.88 14.02 -30.78
C SER A 392 9.62 13.69 -29.99
N LYS A 393 8.85 12.74 -30.48
CA LYS A 393 7.70 12.15 -29.80
C LYS A 393 8.16 11.49 -28.51
N THR A 394 8.06 12.17 -27.40
CA THR A 394 8.30 11.59 -26.07
C THR A 394 7.09 10.74 -25.69
N PRO A 395 7.23 9.45 -25.35
CA PRO A 395 6.11 8.63 -24.93
C PRO A 395 5.51 9.17 -23.62
N LEU A 396 4.19 9.28 -23.55
CA LEU A 396 3.39 9.65 -22.38
C LEU A 396 3.77 8.92 -21.06
N HIS A 397 4.47 7.81 -21.15
CA HIS A 397 4.93 7.00 -20.03
C HIS A 397 5.93 7.68 -19.08
N LEU A 398 6.77 8.59 -19.57
CA LEU A 398 7.75 9.30 -18.72
C LEU A 398 7.08 10.33 -17.78
N ALA A 399 5.96 10.91 -18.19
CA ALA A 399 5.22 11.87 -17.37
C ALA A 399 4.56 11.24 -16.13
N PHE A 400 4.19 9.95 -16.19
CA PHE A 400 3.54 9.26 -15.09
C PHE A 400 4.47 9.04 -13.88
N GLN A 401 5.74 8.78 -14.09
CA GLN A 401 6.69 8.54 -13.01
C GLN A 401 7.05 9.80 -12.22
N SER A 402 7.06 10.96 -12.87
CA SER A 402 7.37 12.22 -12.21
C SER A 402 6.19 12.82 -11.43
N ARG A 403 4.95 12.41 -11.76
CA ARG A 403 3.73 13.01 -11.18
C ARG A 403 3.03 12.14 -10.12
N CYS A 404 3.17 10.82 -10.16
CA CYS A 404 2.63 9.92 -9.14
C CYS A 404 3.58 9.72 -7.96
N GLN A 405 3.89 10.78 -7.23
CA GLN A 405 4.78 10.72 -6.05
C GLN A 405 4.22 9.89 -4.88
N GLY A 406 3.06 9.31 -5.00
CA GLY A 406 2.42 8.53 -3.94
C GLY A 406 1.89 7.16 -4.34
N CYS A 407 1.89 6.80 -5.61
CA CYS A 407 1.20 5.60 -6.10
C CYS A 407 2.05 4.34 -6.17
N ALA A 408 3.38 4.43 -5.98
CA ALA A 408 4.25 3.27 -5.93
C ALA A 408 5.24 3.39 -4.76
N PRO A 409 5.68 2.27 -4.16
CA PRO A 409 6.86 2.29 -3.31
C PRO A 409 8.02 2.78 -4.18
N HIS A 410 8.52 3.98 -3.89
CA HIS A 410 9.72 4.46 -4.55
C HIS A 410 10.92 3.81 -3.88
N SER A 411 11.51 2.96 -4.60
CA SER A 411 12.85 2.46 -4.44
C SER A 411 13.81 3.40 -5.18
N ASP A 412 15.05 3.48 -4.71
CA ASP A 412 16.15 4.17 -5.42
C ASP A 412 16.24 3.58 -6.84
N PRO A 413 16.18 4.39 -7.93
CA PRO A 413 16.28 3.89 -9.29
C PRO A 413 17.51 3.02 -9.57
N ARG A 414 18.52 3.09 -8.71
CA ARG A 414 19.73 2.26 -8.79
C ARG A 414 19.64 0.94 -8.05
N ARG A 415 18.61 0.72 -7.20
CA ARG A 415 18.46 -0.48 -6.35
C ARG A 415 17.19 -1.27 -6.59
N ASP A 416 16.20 -0.73 -7.30
CA ASP A 416 14.94 -1.40 -7.65
C ASP A 416 15.09 -2.56 -8.62
N HIS A 417 16.30 -2.84 -9.04
CA HIS A 417 16.60 -3.69 -10.15
C HIS A 417 16.98 -5.12 -9.76
N LYS A 418 16.94 -5.45 -8.46
CA LYS A 418 17.38 -6.76 -7.99
C LYS A 418 16.35 -7.42 -7.09
N ILE A 419 16.05 -8.69 -7.37
CA ILE A 419 15.38 -9.60 -6.47
C ILE A 419 16.34 -10.75 -6.24
N LEU A 420 16.62 -11.00 -4.96
CA LEU A 420 17.62 -11.97 -4.54
C LEU A 420 16.92 -13.17 -3.88
N TYR A 421 17.42 -14.37 -4.18
CA TYR A 421 16.98 -15.62 -3.56
C TYR A 421 18.19 -16.48 -3.20
N TYR A 422 18.11 -17.13 -2.03
CA TYR A 422 19.10 -18.07 -1.53
C TYR A 422 18.50 -19.45 -1.31
#